data_9c49a458b2295e6f3937cb9765c2fc6b
#
_entry.id   9c49a458b2295e6f3937cb9765c2fc6b
#
_cell.length_a   1.000
_cell.length_b   1.000
_cell.length_c   1.000
_cell.angle_alpha   90.00
_cell.angle_beta   90.00
_cell.angle_gamma   90.00
#
_symmetry.space_group_name_H-M   'P 1'
#
loop_
_entity.id
_entity.type
_entity.pdbx_description
1 polymer ?
#
loop_
_entity_poly.entity_id
_entity_poly.type
_entity_poly.pdbx_seq_one_letter_code
_entity_poly.pdbx_strand_id
1 'polypeptide(L)'
;MVFIPRWLRNGVGVFIVSSSPLKKEIGRRRTVLMLLSMAVALLLASTAALALPSEKPNKTPMVNGRVRAIEQVGTNIWLGGKFTKVKLRSGTVVANVSNLAVFDSQTNQYKNIAPKLGGTASEVWDMTTYHRGDVLIAGEFPGPGIKEHNLVRVDGKTGQVIKWFDAPPLKSVLGAPDLGRVYGGGDSLSAFEFARGKKRALWNRAKITVDKSQHTRNNEAAYRDLELDGKTIWAACVCDAVNGKPAKALVKLSTEGVHDASWVTRAAKDSFGHSVVERGRRLYLAAGGSDFLAELDKGAGGKRSWVRDTMGSVQAVAMMGKQLVIGGHFLEVADQPKDDCGRRLGNQDPNNECLTRKGIAAYSLSGRLDSKWSPTYAGKYSLVWSLHVEGARLHTGGEFLTVNGVTQNYYARLSRGSIKGNDRPNTLAGTPNDDAIYGYGGADRIDARGGSDALRLGGGPDKGRGGRGNDHIRAVDESKDDIYCGPGSDRVKANPGDNITEGCEKIKRIGIRVGSS
;
A
#
# COMPACT_ATOMS: atom_id res chain seq x y z
N MET A 1 12.85 4.97 -45.11
CA MET A 1 11.39 4.83 -45.17
C MET A 1 10.86 4.73 -43.76
N VAL A 2 10.31 5.83 -43.23
CA VAL A 2 9.74 5.86 -41.88
C VAL A 2 8.23 5.87 -42.01
N PHE A 3 7.57 4.85 -41.49
CA PHE A 3 6.12 4.77 -41.47
C PHE A 3 5.56 5.71 -40.40
N ILE A 4 4.75 6.69 -40.80
CA ILE A 4 3.98 7.57 -39.92
C ILE A 4 2.54 7.08 -39.88
N PRO A 5 1.92 6.84 -38.72
CA PRO A 5 0.53 6.38 -38.63
C PRO A 5 -0.49 7.45 -39.04
N ARG A 6 -1.57 7.01 -39.65
CA ARG A 6 -2.58 7.74 -40.45
C ARG A 6 -3.62 8.58 -39.68
N TRP A 7 -3.46 8.85 -38.39
CA TRP A 7 -4.52 9.51 -37.59
C TRP A 7 -4.23 10.96 -37.13
N LEU A 8 -3.28 11.63 -37.80
CA LEU A 8 -2.99 13.06 -37.60
C LEU A 8 -3.50 13.95 -38.74
N ARG A 9 -4.66 13.62 -39.30
CA ARG A 9 -5.37 14.53 -40.21
C ARG A 9 -6.71 14.88 -39.59
N ASN A 10 -6.75 15.98 -38.83
CA ASN A 10 -7.89 16.91 -38.80
C ASN A 10 -7.54 18.12 -37.93
N GLY A 11 -7.29 19.24 -38.58
CA GLY A 11 -7.77 20.56 -38.24
C GLY A 11 -7.18 21.29 -37.02
N VAL A 12 -6.00 21.94 -37.20
CA VAL A 12 -5.73 23.19 -36.48
C VAL A 12 -5.27 24.22 -37.50
N GLY A 13 -6.08 25.25 -37.72
CA GLY A 13 -5.77 26.38 -38.57
C GLY A 13 -4.63 27.21 -37.97
N VAL A 14 -3.53 27.35 -38.71
CA VAL A 14 -2.38 28.19 -38.34
C VAL A 14 -2.49 29.48 -39.16
N PHE A 15 -2.61 30.62 -38.44
CA PHE A 15 -2.42 31.94 -39.06
C PHE A 15 -0.93 32.11 -39.40
N ILE A 16 -0.64 32.33 -40.69
CA ILE A 16 0.71 32.57 -41.21
C ILE A 16 0.97 34.07 -41.20
N VAL A 17 1.88 34.52 -40.32
CA VAL A 17 2.50 35.85 -40.44
C VAL A 17 3.83 35.66 -41.18
N SER A 18 3.98 36.33 -42.30
CA SER A 18 5.19 36.23 -43.14
C SER A 18 6.38 36.90 -42.50
N SER A 19 7.41 36.15 -42.20
CA SER A 19 8.74 36.64 -41.81
C SER A 19 9.84 36.00 -42.65
N SER A 20 10.91 36.74 -42.93
CA SER A 20 11.99 36.37 -43.81
C SER A 20 12.65 35.00 -43.55
N PRO A 21 13.22 34.31 -44.55
CA PRO A 21 13.65 32.90 -44.44
C PRO A 21 14.67 32.61 -43.34
N LEU A 22 15.55 33.54 -43.02
CA LEU A 22 16.57 33.32 -41.96
C LEU A 22 15.98 33.32 -40.53
N LYS A 23 14.96 34.12 -40.25
CA LYS A 23 14.31 34.10 -38.93
C LYS A 23 13.46 32.84 -38.74
N LYS A 24 12.92 32.24 -39.79
CA LYS A 24 12.16 30.98 -39.74
C LYS A 24 12.99 29.77 -39.35
N GLU A 25 14.27 29.73 -39.77
CA GLU A 25 15.15 28.58 -39.48
C GLU A 25 15.63 28.59 -38.02
N ILE A 26 15.94 29.76 -37.47
CA ILE A 26 16.33 29.92 -36.07
C ILE A 26 15.11 29.66 -35.13
N GLY A 27 13.94 30.09 -35.51
CA GLY A 27 12.69 29.79 -34.77
C GLY A 27 12.34 28.29 -34.74
N ARG A 28 12.44 27.60 -35.91
CA ARG A 28 12.27 26.14 -36.00
C ARG A 28 13.30 25.35 -35.18
N ARG A 29 14.56 25.74 -35.21
CA ARG A 29 15.61 25.08 -34.40
C ARG A 29 15.39 25.30 -32.89
N ARG A 30 14.99 26.50 -32.46
CA ARG A 30 14.63 26.76 -31.06
C ARG A 30 13.37 26.01 -30.59
N THR A 31 12.35 25.92 -31.43
CA THR A 31 11.12 25.18 -31.11
C THR A 31 11.37 23.67 -31.07
N VAL A 32 12.17 23.14 -32.01
CA VAL A 32 12.57 21.72 -32.03
C VAL A 32 13.48 21.41 -30.84
N LEU A 33 14.43 22.30 -30.48
CA LEU A 33 15.24 22.12 -29.27
C LEU A 33 14.41 22.21 -27.97
N MET A 34 13.43 23.12 -27.88
CA MET A 34 12.51 23.17 -26.73
C MET A 34 11.62 21.93 -26.65
N LEU A 35 11.10 21.45 -27.76
CA LEU A 35 10.28 20.22 -27.79
C LEU A 35 11.14 18.97 -27.50
N LEU A 36 12.38 18.92 -27.99
CA LEU A 36 13.30 17.85 -27.60
C LEU A 36 13.72 17.94 -26.13
N SER A 37 13.98 19.15 -25.60
CA SER A 37 14.32 19.32 -24.20
C SER A 37 13.13 19.01 -23.28
N MET A 38 11.89 19.36 -23.67
CA MET A 38 10.69 18.91 -22.97
C MET A 38 10.45 17.41 -23.07
N ALA A 39 10.68 16.80 -24.25
CA ALA A 39 10.56 15.35 -24.41
C ALA A 39 11.64 14.59 -23.66
N VAL A 40 12.88 15.11 -23.62
CA VAL A 40 13.97 14.55 -22.81
C VAL A 40 13.74 14.81 -21.33
N ALA A 41 13.17 15.95 -20.93
CA ALA A 41 12.77 16.21 -19.54
C ALA A 41 11.57 15.34 -19.11
N LEU A 42 10.62 15.02 -20.02
CA LEU A 42 9.56 14.03 -19.75
C LEU A 42 10.10 12.59 -19.73
N LEU A 43 11.11 12.26 -20.53
CA LEU A 43 11.79 10.94 -20.50
C LEU A 43 12.76 10.79 -19.33
N LEU A 44 13.30 11.90 -18.81
CA LEU A 44 14.15 11.94 -17.61
C LEU A 44 13.36 12.16 -16.31
N ALA A 45 12.06 12.34 -16.36
CA ALA A 45 11.17 11.98 -15.26
C ALA A 45 11.21 10.46 -15.11
N SER A 46 12.43 9.94 -14.87
CA SER A 46 12.63 8.59 -14.41
C SER A 46 11.77 8.47 -13.15
N THR A 47 10.70 7.72 -13.25
CA THR A 47 10.03 7.17 -12.10
C THR A 47 11.13 6.52 -11.27
N ALA A 48 11.69 7.26 -10.32
CA ALA A 48 12.61 6.69 -9.35
C ALA A 48 11.86 5.49 -8.77
N ALA A 49 12.40 4.30 -8.98
CA ALA A 49 11.83 3.11 -8.38
C ALA A 49 11.78 3.39 -6.89
N LEU A 50 10.61 3.28 -6.27
CA LEU A 50 10.50 3.34 -4.82
C LEU A 50 11.46 2.29 -4.27
N ALA A 51 12.50 2.74 -3.58
CA ALA A 51 13.39 1.82 -2.90
C ALA A 51 12.62 1.19 -1.74
N LEU A 52 12.86 -0.08 -1.51
CA LEU A 52 12.30 -0.80 -0.35
C LEU A 52 12.69 -0.12 0.96
N PRO A 53 11.84 -0.20 2.00
CA PRO A 53 12.10 0.41 3.29
C PRO A 53 13.26 -0.30 4.01
N SER A 54 13.79 0.34 5.04
CA SER A 54 14.73 -0.30 5.96
C SER A 54 14.12 -1.57 6.58
N GLU A 55 14.93 -2.58 6.77
CA GLU A 55 14.50 -3.83 7.42
C GLU A 55 14.26 -3.69 8.92
N LYS A 56 14.75 -2.62 9.56
CA LYS A 56 14.52 -2.36 10.98
C LYS A 56 13.16 -1.71 11.20
N PRO A 57 12.33 -2.24 12.11
CA PRO A 57 11.03 -1.66 12.40
C PRO A 57 11.18 -0.34 13.16
N ASN A 58 10.31 0.62 12.81
CA ASN A 58 10.17 1.85 13.58
C ASN A 58 9.66 1.56 15.00
N LYS A 59 9.89 2.51 15.92
CA LYS A 59 9.28 2.48 17.26
C LYS A 59 7.79 2.83 17.11
N THR A 60 6.94 1.84 16.90
CA THR A 60 5.49 1.99 16.86
C THR A 60 4.85 1.30 18.07
N PRO A 61 3.65 1.70 18.51
CA PRO A 61 2.85 0.91 19.43
C PRO A 61 2.57 -0.48 18.86
N MET A 62 2.22 -1.41 19.74
CA MET A 62 1.94 -2.81 19.44
C MET A 62 0.52 -3.15 19.91
N VAL A 63 -0.02 -4.23 19.42
CA VAL A 63 -1.25 -4.83 19.94
C VAL A 63 -0.97 -6.20 20.56
N ASN A 64 -1.97 -6.79 21.23
CA ASN A 64 -1.79 -8.07 21.94
C ASN A 64 -2.36 -9.28 21.18
N GLY A 65 -2.66 -9.13 19.91
CA GLY A 65 -3.19 -10.19 19.09
C GLY A 65 -3.11 -9.87 17.60
N ARG A 66 -3.58 -10.79 16.76
CA ARG A 66 -3.39 -10.73 15.31
C ARG A 66 -4.00 -9.49 14.65
N VAL A 67 -3.26 -8.92 13.71
CA VAL A 67 -3.70 -7.84 12.83
C VAL A 67 -3.96 -8.41 11.43
N ARG A 68 -5.18 -8.23 10.93
CA ARG A 68 -5.65 -8.75 9.63
C ARG A 68 -5.75 -7.67 8.57
N ALA A 69 -6.08 -6.45 8.99
CA ALA A 69 -6.32 -5.34 8.10
C ALA A 69 -5.60 -4.09 8.58
N ILE A 70 -5.08 -3.32 7.64
CA ILE A 70 -4.44 -2.02 7.89
C ILE A 70 -4.95 -1.07 6.83
N GLU A 71 -5.45 0.10 7.26
CA GLU A 71 -5.95 1.12 6.36
C GLU A 71 -5.52 2.51 6.83
N GLN A 72 -5.40 3.47 5.90
CA GLN A 72 -4.97 4.82 6.22
C GLN A 72 -5.96 5.87 5.77
N VAL A 73 -6.26 6.82 6.67
CA VAL A 73 -7.03 8.03 6.36
C VAL A 73 -6.31 9.26 6.89
N GLY A 74 -5.73 10.04 6.02
CA GLY A 74 -4.85 11.15 6.40
C GLY A 74 -3.67 10.65 7.22
N THR A 75 -3.51 11.14 8.46
CA THR A 75 -2.48 10.64 9.39
C THR A 75 -2.94 9.47 10.26
N ASN A 76 -4.18 9.03 10.14
CA ASN A 76 -4.71 7.92 10.94
C ASN A 76 -4.43 6.58 10.28
N ILE A 77 -3.65 5.74 10.95
CA ILE A 77 -3.46 4.32 10.60
C ILE A 77 -4.44 3.51 11.43
N TRP A 78 -5.36 2.86 10.76
CA TRP A 78 -6.36 1.96 11.32
C TRP A 78 -5.82 0.54 11.31
N LEU A 79 -5.84 -0.13 12.46
CA LEU A 79 -5.53 -1.56 12.59
C LEU A 79 -6.79 -2.32 12.96
N GLY A 80 -7.10 -3.36 12.20
CA GLY A 80 -8.18 -4.29 12.45
C GLY A 80 -7.70 -5.73 12.64
N GLY A 81 -8.39 -6.52 13.46
CA GLY A 81 -7.99 -7.90 13.68
C GLY A 81 -8.69 -8.55 14.88
N LYS A 82 -7.94 -9.33 15.64
CA LYS A 82 -8.40 -9.95 16.90
C LYS A 82 -7.44 -9.63 18.03
N PHE A 83 -7.69 -8.51 18.69
CA PHE A 83 -6.87 -8.02 19.79
C PHE A 83 -7.68 -7.13 20.74
N THR A 84 -7.25 -7.03 21.99
CA THR A 84 -7.99 -6.33 23.05
C THR A 84 -7.18 -5.24 23.75
N LYS A 85 -5.88 -5.11 23.44
CA LYS A 85 -5.00 -4.15 24.10
C LYS A 85 -4.03 -3.50 23.13
N VAL A 86 -3.78 -2.23 23.34
CA VAL A 86 -2.67 -1.48 22.74
C VAL A 86 -1.56 -1.38 23.79
N LYS A 87 -0.32 -1.64 23.39
CA LYS A 87 0.87 -1.63 24.26
C LYS A 87 1.99 -0.79 23.63
N LEU A 88 2.81 -0.20 24.49
CA LEU A 88 4.12 0.31 24.08
C LEU A 88 5.13 -0.85 23.97
N ARG A 89 6.26 -0.59 23.34
CA ARG A 89 7.37 -1.57 23.24
C ARG A 89 7.93 -1.98 24.61
N SER A 90 7.79 -1.11 25.64
CA SER A 90 8.09 -1.43 27.04
C SER A 90 7.17 -2.50 27.65
N GLY A 91 6.06 -2.86 26.96
CA GLY A 91 5.03 -3.74 27.49
C GLY A 91 3.87 -3.01 28.19
N THR A 92 4.02 -1.71 28.48
CA THR A 92 2.99 -0.89 29.13
C THR A 92 1.71 -0.86 28.29
N VAL A 93 0.57 -1.18 28.91
CA VAL A 93 -0.75 -1.08 28.28
C VAL A 93 -1.16 0.39 28.21
N VAL A 94 -1.44 0.88 26.99
CA VAL A 94 -1.89 2.25 26.73
C VAL A 94 -3.41 2.34 26.70
N ALA A 95 -4.06 1.30 26.14
CA ALA A 95 -5.52 1.26 26.03
C ALA A 95 -6.06 -0.17 25.96
N ASN A 96 -7.30 -0.35 26.43
CA ASN A 96 -8.12 -1.50 26.11
C ASN A 96 -8.99 -1.16 24.90
N VAL A 97 -9.02 -2.05 23.91
CA VAL A 97 -9.70 -1.83 22.63
C VAL A 97 -10.54 -3.06 22.27
N SER A 98 -11.40 -2.95 21.26
CA SER A 98 -12.22 -4.05 20.76
C SER A 98 -11.92 -4.27 19.28
N ASN A 99 -10.82 -4.99 18.99
CA ASN A 99 -10.44 -5.44 17.65
C ASN A 99 -10.11 -4.34 16.64
N LEU A 100 -10.13 -3.07 17.08
CA LEU A 100 -9.72 -1.91 16.31
C LEU A 100 -8.79 -1.02 17.15
N ALA A 101 -7.78 -0.46 16.50
CA ALA A 101 -6.93 0.58 17.07
C ALA A 101 -6.55 1.60 16.01
N VAL A 102 -6.36 2.85 16.41
CA VAL A 102 -5.93 3.93 15.52
C VAL A 102 -4.68 4.57 16.06
N PHE A 103 -3.70 4.75 15.18
CA PHE A 103 -2.44 5.43 15.48
C PHE A 103 -2.25 6.62 14.55
N ASP A 104 -1.57 7.64 15.03
CA ASP A 104 -1.08 8.71 14.19
C ASP A 104 0.21 8.29 13.47
N SER A 105 0.24 8.34 12.15
CA SER A 105 1.40 7.90 11.34
C SER A 105 2.64 8.78 11.52
N GLN A 106 2.48 10.03 11.95
CA GLN A 106 3.57 10.97 12.16
C GLN A 106 4.16 10.87 13.57
N THR A 107 3.28 10.84 14.59
CA THR A 107 3.69 10.85 16.01
C THR A 107 3.81 9.46 16.62
N ASN A 108 3.26 8.43 15.97
CA ASN A 108 3.09 7.07 16.51
C ASN A 108 2.25 6.98 17.78
N GLN A 109 1.44 7.99 18.07
CA GLN A 109 0.60 7.99 19.25
C GLN A 109 -0.73 7.27 18.99
N TYR A 110 -1.20 6.54 19.98
CA TYR A 110 -2.55 5.96 19.96
C TYR A 110 -3.60 7.06 20.00
N LYS A 111 -4.65 6.92 19.20
CA LYS A 111 -5.84 7.78 19.16
C LYS A 111 -7.06 6.99 19.60
N ASN A 112 -7.73 7.47 20.64
CA ASN A 112 -8.95 6.83 21.16
C ASN A 112 -10.18 7.26 20.37
N ILE A 113 -10.20 6.90 19.09
CA ILE A 113 -11.32 7.22 18.17
C ILE A 113 -11.98 5.97 17.57
N ALA A 114 -11.37 4.78 17.72
CA ALA A 114 -11.92 3.55 17.16
C ALA A 114 -13.24 3.17 17.85
N PRO A 115 -14.32 2.86 17.08
CA PRO A 115 -15.56 2.39 17.66
C PRO A 115 -15.40 0.98 18.26
N LYS A 116 -16.25 0.63 19.22
CA LYS A 116 -16.32 -0.74 19.75
C LYS A 116 -17.17 -1.60 18.81
N LEU A 117 -16.55 -2.64 18.23
CA LEU A 117 -17.21 -3.57 17.31
C LEU A 117 -17.47 -4.92 17.98
N GLY A 118 -18.44 -4.98 18.90
CA GLY A 118 -18.79 -6.22 19.58
C GLY A 118 -17.80 -6.66 20.67
N GLY A 119 -17.90 -7.94 21.08
CA GLY A 119 -17.13 -8.52 22.19
C GLY A 119 -15.79 -9.15 21.78
N THR A 120 -15.20 -9.92 22.70
CA THR A 120 -13.90 -10.61 22.50
C THR A 120 -13.93 -11.69 21.41
N ALA A 121 -15.11 -12.21 21.06
CA ALA A 121 -15.31 -13.16 19.96
C ALA A 121 -15.26 -12.51 18.58
N SER A 122 -15.40 -11.17 18.50
CA SER A 122 -15.37 -10.42 17.24
C SER A 122 -13.98 -10.46 16.60
N GLU A 123 -13.94 -10.36 15.27
CA GLU A 123 -12.71 -10.22 14.49
C GLU A 123 -12.96 -9.29 13.29
N VAL A 124 -12.11 -8.31 13.09
CA VAL A 124 -12.03 -7.53 11.86
C VAL A 124 -11.21 -8.32 10.85
N TRP A 125 -11.76 -8.57 9.67
CA TRP A 125 -11.09 -9.31 8.62
C TRP A 125 -10.48 -8.42 7.56
N ASP A 126 -11.19 -7.34 7.20
CA ASP A 126 -10.75 -6.43 6.16
C ASP A 126 -11.26 -5.02 6.38
N MET A 127 -10.55 -4.05 5.82
CA MET A 127 -10.91 -2.63 5.83
C MET A 127 -10.49 -1.99 4.51
N THR A 128 -11.27 -1.02 4.06
CA THR A 128 -10.90 -0.18 2.92
C THR A 128 -11.36 1.25 3.11
N THR A 129 -10.63 2.20 2.56
CA THR A 129 -11.10 3.58 2.49
C THR A 129 -12.25 3.72 1.53
N TYR A 130 -13.15 4.67 1.85
CA TYR A 130 -14.30 5.01 1.03
C TYR A 130 -14.37 6.53 0.83
N HIS A 131 -15.38 6.96 0.08
CA HIS A 131 -15.59 8.37 -0.27
C HIS A 131 -15.35 9.34 0.89
N ARG A 132 -14.57 10.43 0.65
CA ARG A 132 -14.23 11.50 1.60
C ARG A 132 -13.41 11.07 2.83
N GLY A 133 -12.79 9.90 2.80
CA GLY A 133 -11.95 9.41 3.88
C GLY A 133 -12.70 8.67 4.98
N ASP A 134 -13.86 8.13 4.69
CA ASP A 134 -14.50 7.15 5.55
C ASP A 134 -13.79 5.79 5.45
N VAL A 135 -13.92 4.96 6.46
CA VAL A 135 -13.43 3.59 6.49
C VAL A 135 -14.61 2.62 6.51
N LEU A 136 -14.59 1.67 5.60
CA LEU A 136 -15.45 0.49 5.64
C LEU A 136 -14.72 -0.61 6.41
N ILE A 137 -15.39 -1.24 7.34
CA ILE A 137 -14.83 -2.28 8.20
C ILE A 137 -15.71 -3.50 8.11
N ALA A 138 -15.13 -4.61 7.66
CA ALA A 138 -15.81 -5.90 7.50
C ALA A 138 -15.22 -6.96 8.43
N GLY A 139 -16.09 -7.89 8.88
CA GLY A 139 -15.62 -8.93 9.79
C GLY A 139 -16.72 -9.84 10.30
N GLU A 140 -16.52 -10.33 11.50
CA GLU A 140 -17.46 -11.11 12.29
C GLU A 140 -17.63 -10.40 13.63
N PHE A 141 -18.80 -9.81 13.87
CA PHE A 141 -19.07 -8.99 15.05
C PHE A 141 -20.26 -9.55 15.85
N PRO A 142 -20.14 -10.75 16.47
CA PRO A 142 -21.19 -11.30 17.29
C PRO A 142 -21.40 -10.44 18.54
N GLY A 143 -22.61 -9.99 18.77
CA GLY A 143 -22.99 -9.20 19.96
C GLY A 143 -24.39 -9.55 20.44
N PRO A 144 -24.70 -9.43 21.74
CA PRO A 144 -26.04 -9.67 22.26
C PRO A 144 -27.02 -8.64 21.67
N GLY A 145 -28.06 -9.12 21.00
CA GLY A 145 -29.11 -8.29 20.42
C GLY A 145 -28.80 -7.63 19.08
N ILE A 146 -27.60 -7.84 18.51
CA ILE A 146 -27.23 -7.32 17.20
C ILE A 146 -27.35 -8.44 16.17
N LYS A 147 -28.41 -8.41 15.38
CA LYS A 147 -28.54 -9.27 14.20
C LYS A 147 -27.48 -8.82 13.18
N GLU A 148 -26.47 -9.65 12.95
CA GLU A 148 -25.57 -9.69 11.79
C GLU A 148 -25.17 -8.33 11.19
N HIS A 149 -24.57 -7.44 12.00
CA HIS A 149 -24.00 -6.18 11.51
C HIS A 149 -22.50 -6.33 11.24
N ASN A 150 -22.14 -7.18 10.27
CA ASN A 150 -20.74 -7.52 9.98
C ASN A 150 -20.05 -6.56 9.01
N LEU A 151 -20.69 -5.44 8.71
CA LEU A 151 -20.15 -4.35 7.90
C LEU A 151 -20.55 -3.01 8.53
N VAL A 152 -19.55 -2.15 8.73
CA VAL A 152 -19.76 -0.81 9.29
C VAL A 152 -18.97 0.23 8.50
N ARG A 153 -19.57 1.42 8.33
CA ARG A 153 -18.91 2.61 7.82
C ARG A 153 -18.68 3.59 8.96
N VAL A 154 -17.45 4.06 9.07
CA VAL A 154 -17.04 5.06 10.07
C VAL A 154 -16.36 6.24 9.40
N ASP A 155 -16.45 7.42 10.00
CA ASP A 155 -15.62 8.56 9.63
C ASP A 155 -14.17 8.26 10.01
N GLY A 156 -13.28 8.20 9.04
CA GLY A 156 -11.89 7.78 9.25
C GLY A 156 -11.04 8.78 10.04
N LYS A 157 -11.51 10.02 10.23
CA LYS A 157 -10.82 11.05 11.03
C LYS A 157 -11.27 11.05 12.47
N THR A 158 -12.56 10.89 12.72
CA THR A 158 -13.20 11.02 14.04
C THR A 158 -13.56 9.67 14.68
N GLY A 159 -13.67 8.61 13.88
CA GLY A 159 -14.11 7.30 14.32
C GLY A 159 -15.62 7.19 14.54
N GLN A 160 -16.39 8.25 14.25
CA GLN A 160 -17.83 8.23 14.40
C GLN A 160 -18.46 7.20 13.45
N VAL A 161 -19.32 6.33 13.99
CA VAL A 161 -20.09 5.39 13.17
C VAL A 161 -21.11 6.16 12.34
N ILE A 162 -21.00 6.02 11.01
CA ILE A 162 -21.91 6.65 10.06
C ILE A 162 -23.07 5.71 9.74
N LYS A 163 -22.78 4.42 9.51
CA LYS A 163 -23.79 3.44 9.11
C LYS A 163 -23.37 2.01 9.44
N TRP A 164 -24.31 1.23 9.93
CA TRP A 164 -24.25 -0.23 9.97
C TRP A 164 -25.02 -0.83 8.81
N PHE A 165 -24.51 -1.95 8.29
CA PHE A 165 -25.17 -2.73 7.25
C PHE A 165 -25.51 -4.12 7.79
N ASP A 166 -26.70 -4.63 7.43
CA ASP A 166 -27.11 -5.99 7.73
C ASP A 166 -26.39 -6.94 6.76
N ALA A 167 -25.24 -7.44 7.15
CA ALA A 167 -24.36 -8.28 6.35
C ALA A 167 -24.05 -9.60 7.07
N PRO A 168 -23.94 -10.72 6.34
CA PRO A 168 -23.38 -11.96 6.87
C PRO A 168 -21.91 -11.73 7.28
N PRO A 169 -21.26 -12.71 7.93
CA PRO A 169 -19.82 -12.67 8.15
C PRO A 169 -19.04 -12.41 6.86
N LEU A 170 -18.17 -11.41 6.86
CA LEU A 170 -17.40 -10.99 5.70
C LEU A 170 -15.90 -11.17 5.95
N LYS A 171 -15.19 -11.57 4.90
CA LYS A 171 -13.74 -11.75 4.90
C LYS A 171 -13.02 -10.69 4.06
N SER A 172 -13.76 -9.95 3.22
CA SER A 172 -13.26 -8.85 2.42
C SER A 172 -14.30 -7.77 2.20
N VAL A 173 -13.86 -6.55 1.92
CA VAL A 173 -14.72 -5.40 1.60
C VAL A 173 -14.11 -4.53 0.52
N LEU A 174 -14.95 -4.04 -0.38
CA LEU A 174 -14.56 -3.15 -1.47
C LEU A 174 -15.51 -1.97 -1.56
N GLY A 175 -14.99 -0.78 -1.53
CA GLY A 175 -15.73 0.46 -1.76
C GLY A 175 -15.74 0.84 -3.25
N ALA A 176 -16.91 1.12 -3.79
CA ALA A 176 -17.09 1.60 -5.15
C ALA A 176 -17.93 2.89 -5.16
N PRO A 177 -17.34 4.02 -4.76
CA PRO A 177 -18.07 5.29 -4.59
C PRO A 177 -18.71 5.79 -5.87
N ASP A 178 -18.05 5.64 -7.01
CA ASP A 178 -18.58 6.05 -8.33
C ASP A 178 -19.81 5.26 -8.75
N LEU A 179 -20.00 4.05 -8.21
CA LEU A 179 -21.18 3.23 -8.40
C LEU A 179 -22.22 3.40 -7.28
N GLY A 180 -21.93 4.20 -6.26
CA GLY A 180 -22.74 4.33 -5.05
C GLY A 180 -22.88 3.01 -4.27
N ARG A 181 -21.89 2.10 -4.38
CA ARG A 181 -21.95 0.74 -3.86
C ARG A 181 -20.79 0.39 -2.94
N VAL A 182 -21.08 -0.56 -2.06
CA VAL A 182 -20.09 -1.29 -1.25
C VAL A 182 -20.31 -2.78 -1.51
N TYR A 183 -19.23 -3.52 -1.73
CA TYR A 183 -19.25 -4.96 -1.89
C TYR A 183 -18.63 -5.63 -0.68
N GLY A 184 -19.27 -6.69 -0.18
CA GLY A 184 -18.75 -7.53 0.89
C GLY A 184 -18.60 -8.96 0.42
N GLY A 185 -17.42 -9.54 0.62
CA GLY A 185 -17.08 -10.90 0.26
C GLY A 185 -17.12 -11.83 1.48
N GLY A 186 -18.00 -12.80 1.47
CA GLY A 186 -18.07 -13.93 2.39
C GLY A 186 -18.04 -15.23 1.59
N ASP A 187 -18.98 -16.17 1.85
CA ASP A 187 -19.25 -17.33 0.97
C ASP A 187 -19.95 -16.93 -0.33
N SER A 188 -20.40 -15.69 -0.41
CA SER A 188 -21.03 -15.06 -1.55
C SER A 188 -20.60 -13.61 -1.64
N LEU A 189 -20.69 -13.00 -2.83
CA LEU A 189 -20.51 -11.57 -3.00
C LEU A 189 -21.85 -10.88 -2.73
N SER A 190 -21.88 -9.94 -1.79
CA SER A 190 -23.01 -9.08 -1.47
C SER A 190 -22.76 -7.65 -1.90
N ALA A 191 -23.75 -6.97 -2.47
CA ALA A 191 -23.68 -5.55 -2.73
C ALA A 191 -24.65 -4.77 -1.86
N PHE A 192 -24.20 -3.64 -1.34
CA PHE A 192 -24.96 -2.73 -0.50
C PHE A 192 -25.04 -1.37 -1.14
N GLU A 193 -26.21 -0.72 -1.02
CA GLU A 193 -26.39 0.65 -1.46
C GLU A 193 -25.85 1.64 -0.43
N PHE A 194 -25.17 2.64 -0.92
CA PHE A 194 -24.60 3.66 -0.07
C PHE A 194 -25.61 4.70 0.41
N ALA A 195 -26.70 4.90 -0.34
CA ALA A 195 -27.72 5.91 -0.05
C ALA A 195 -28.38 5.72 1.33
N ARG A 196 -28.90 6.82 1.88
CA ARG A 196 -29.57 6.84 3.19
C ARG A 196 -30.74 5.85 3.21
N GLY A 197 -30.80 5.03 4.25
CA GLY A 197 -31.99 4.24 4.62
C GLY A 197 -31.89 2.73 4.45
N LYS A 198 -31.26 2.20 3.42
CA LYS A 198 -31.18 0.74 3.21
C LYS A 198 -29.95 0.15 3.91
N LYS A 199 -30.20 -0.75 4.87
CA LYS A 199 -29.14 -1.49 5.59
C LYS A 199 -28.87 -2.86 4.98
N ARG A 200 -29.86 -3.44 4.27
CA ARG A 200 -29.77 -4.77 3.66
C ARG A 200 -29.05 -4.75 2.34
N ALA A 201 -28.47 -5.88 1.97
CA ALA A 201 -27.87 -6.06 0.66
C ALA A 201 -28.90 -5.79 -0.47
N LEU A 202 -28.46 -5.11 -1.54
CA LEU A 202 -29.22 -4.99 -2.79
C LEU A 202 -29.40 -6.36 -3.44
N TRP A 203 -28.36 -7.15 -3.37
CA TRP A 203 -28.32 -8.53 -3.83
C TRP A 203 -27.17 -9.30 -3.15
N ASN A 204 -27.31 -10.62 -3.14
CA ASN A 204 -26.28 -11.58 -2.76
C ASN A 204 -26.17 -12.60 -3.90
N ARG A 205 -25.01 -12.66 -4.55
CA ARG A 205 -24.77 -13.43 -5.77
C ARG A 205 -23.39 -14.06 -5.76
N ALA A 206 -23.07 -14.77 -6.83
CA ALA A 206 -21.77 -15.39 -7.04
C ALA A 206 -21.36 -16.25 -5.83
N LYS A 207 -22.26 -17.15 -5.39
CA LYS A 207 -21.96 -18.08 -4.30
C LYS A 207 -20.82 -19.01 -4.68
N ILE A 208 -19.83 -19.12 -3.80
CA ILE A 208 -18.68 -19.99 -3.99
C ILE A 208 -18.85 -21.30 -3.21
N THR A 209 -18.25 -22.35 -3.72
CA THR A 209 -18.18 -23.65 -3.06
C THR A 209 -16.75 -24.18 -3.08
N VAL A 210 -16.43 -25.02 -2.11
CA VAL A 210 -15.17 -25.73 -1.96
C VAL A 210 -15.44 -27.22 -1.92
N ASP A 211 -14.76 -27.99 -2.75
CA ASP A 211 -14.77 -29.44 -2.69
C ASP A 211 -13.82 -29.91 -1.58
N LYS A 212 -14.38 -30.24 -0.44
CA LYS A 212 -13.64 -30.67 0.74
C LYS A 212 -12.81 -31.94 0.52
N SER A 213 -13.15 -32.77 -0.48
CA SER A 213 -12.39 -33.97 -0.82
C SER A 213 -11.04 -33.69 -1.48
N GLN A 214 -10.91 -32.50 -2.09
CA GLN A 214 -9.69 -32.06 -2.78
C GLN A 214 -8.76 -31.23 -1.90
N HIS A 215 -9.17 -30.92 -0.66
CA HIS A 215 -8.42 -30.06 0.24
C HIS A 215 -8.11 -30.77 1.55
N THR A 216 -6.85 -30.89 1.88
CA THR A 216 -6.36 -31.55 3.11
C THR A 216 -6.62 -30.71 4.38
N ARG A 217 -7.12 -29.48 4.26
CA ARG A 217 -7.44 -28.58 5.37
C ARG A 217 -8.89 -28.12 5.30
N ASN A 218 -9.51 -27.90 6.45
CA ASN A 218 -10.86 -27.29 6.57
C ASN A 218 -10.81 -25.81 6.13
N ASN A 219 -10.70 -25.57 4.83
CA ASN A 219 -10.77 -24.24 4.28
C ASN A 219 -12.23 -23.85 4.05
N GLU A 220 -12.68 -22.82 4.74
CA GLU A 220 -13.99 -22.23 4.52
C GLU A 220 -14.01 -21.47 3.19
N ALA A 221 -15.04 -21.74 2.39
CA ALA A 221 -15.31 -20.98 1.17
C ALA A 221 -15.41 -19.49 1.50
N ALA A 222 -14.58 -18.66 0.91
CA ALA A 222 -14.62 -17.22 1.13
C ALA A 222 -13.96 -16.43 0.01
N TYR A 223 -14.52 -15.28 -0.31
CA TYR A 223 -13.81 -14.20 -1.00
C TYR A 223 -12.88 -13.52 0.00
N ARG A 224 -11.58 -13.55 -0.26
CA ARG A 224 -10.53 -13.09 0.66
C ARG A 224 -10.06 -11.67 0.38
N ASP A 225 -10.14 -11.27 -0.90
CA ASP A 225 -9.74 -9.94 -1.34
C ASP A 225 -10.52 -9.55 -2.61
N LEU A 226 -10.82 -8.28 -2.78
CA LEU A 226 -11.62 -7.74 -3.86
C LEU A 226 -10.94 -6.50 -4.44
N GLU A 227 -10.75 -6.48 -5.76
CA GLU A 227 -10.18 -5.37 -6.50
C GLU A 227 -11.14 -4.90 -7.59
N LEU A 228 -11.37 -3.57 -7.71
CA LEU A 228 -12.26 -2.99 -8.71
C LEU A 228 -11.47 -2.42 -9.89
N ASP A 229 -11.83 -2.88 -11.08
CA ASP A 229 -11.31 -2.37 -12.35
C ASP A 229 -12.47 -2.00 -13.28
N GLY A 230 -12.86 -0.74 -13.26
CA GLY A 230 -14.02 -0.25 -14.00
C GLY A 230 -15.32 -0.95 -13.60
N LYS A 231 -15.84 -1.83 -14.49
CA LYS A 231 -17.05 -2.64 -14.24
C LYS A 231 -16.73 -4.09 -13.86
N THR A 232 -15.48 -4.41 -13.59
CA THR A 232 -15.00 -5.74 -13.22
C THR A 232 -14.55 -5.77 -11.78
N ILE A 233 -14.95 -6.79 -11.03
CA ILE A 233 -14.42 -7.13 -9.72
C ILE A 233 -13.53 -8.35 -9.89
N TRP A 234 -12.26 -8.22 -9.56
CA TRP A 234 -11.32 -9.31 -9.41
C TRP A 234 -11.33 -9.78 -7.97
N ALA A 235 -11.71 -11.02 -7.75
CA ALA A 235 -11.93 -11.53 -6.40
C ALA A 235 -11.04 -12.74 -6.12
N ALA A 236 -10.06 -12.59 -5.23
CA ALA A 236 -9.28 -13.70 -4.71
C ALA A 236 -10.15 -14.54 -3.77
N CYS A 237 -10.14 -15.86 -3.95
CA CYS A 237 -11.07 -16.73 -3.23
C CYS A 237 -10.48 -18.08 -2.82
N VAL A 238 -11.02 -18.60 -1.74
CA VAL A 238 -10.98 -20.02 -1.41
C VAL A 238 -12.19 -20.66 -2.07
N CYS A 239 -12.04 -21.14 -3.30
CA CYS A 239 -13.14 -21.62 -4.11
C CYS A 239 -12.72 -22.68 -5.13
N ASP A 240 -13.63 -23.62 -5.45
CA ASP A 240 -13.54 -24.56 -6.56
C ASP A 240 -14.62 -24.31 -7.61
N ALA A 241 -15.68 -23.65 -7.23
CA ALA A 241 -16.73 -23.22 -8.16
C ALA A 241 -17.41 -21.92 -7.70
N VAL A 242 -17.98 -21.18 -8.66
CA VAL A 242 -18.89 -20.06 -8.46
C VAL A 242 -20.21 -20.37 -9.15
N ASN A 243 -21.31 -20.41 -8.38
CA ASN A 243 -22.63 -20.82 -8.87
C ASN A 243 -22.59 -22.14 -9.67
N GLY A 244 -21.83 -23.13 -9.18
CA GLY A 244 -21.66 -24.44 -9.82
C GLY A 244 -20.74 -24.49 -11.02
N LYS A 245 -20.21 -23.35 -11.50
CA LYS A 245 -19.22 -23.30 -12.60
C LYS A 245 -17.80 -23.30 -12.04
N PRO A 246 -16.85 -24.07 -12.63
CA PRO A 246 -15.48 -24.16 -12.14
C PRO A 246 -14.82 -22.79 -11.98
N ALA A 247 -14.14 -22.60 -10.86
CA ALA A 247 -13.38 -21.41 -10.51
C ALA A 247 -12.25 -21.77 -9.54
N LYS A 248 -11.12 -21.05 -9.60
CA LYS A 248 -9.99 -21.31 -8.67
C LYS A 248 -9.20 -20.05 -8.39
N ALA A 249 -8.91 -19.88 -7.12
CA ALA A 249 -8.01 -18.88 -6.57
C ALA A 249 -8.35 -17.42 -6.91
N LEU A 250 -8.70 -17.10 -8.14
CA LEU A 250 -9.10 -15.77 -8.58
C LEU A 250 -10.25 -15.88 -9.59
N VAL A 251 -11.28 -15.11 -9.40
CA VAL A 251 -12.45 -15.07 -10.28
C VAL A 251 -12.69 -13.66 -10.80
N LYS A 252 -13.27 -13.61 -12.00
CA LYS A 252 -13.71 -12.38 -12.64
C LYS A 252 -15.22 -12.25 -12.52
N LEU A 253 -15.65 -11.18 -11.88
CA LEU A 253 -17.06 -10.87 -11.67
C LEU A 253 -17.38 -9.51 -12.27
N SER A 254 -18.61 -9.33 -12.74
CA SER A 254 -19.11 -7.98 -13.02
C SER A 254 -19.51 -7.27 -11.72
N THR A 255 -19.65 -5.94 -11.76
CA THR A 255 -20.21 -5.14 -10.66
C THR A 255 -21.66 -5.50 -10.32
N GLU A 256 -22.33 -6.33 -11.13
CA GLU A 256 -23.64 -6.92 -10.84
C GLU A 256 -23.54 -8.34 -10.25
N GLY A 257 -22.33 -8.81 -9.89
CA GLY A 257 -22.10 -10.13 -9.30
C GLY A 257 -22.25 -11.30 -10.30
N VAL A 258 -22.08 -11.05 -11.59
CA VAL A 258 -22.13 -12.12 -12.61
C VAL A 258 -20.72 -12.66 -12.82
N HIS A 259 -20.57 -13.98 -12.67
CA HIS A 259 -19.31 -14.70 -12.87
C HIS A 259 -19.02 -14.89 -14.37
N ASP A 260 -17.87 -14.40 -14.81
CA ASP A 260 -17.34 -14.69 -16.16
C ASP A 260 -16.59 -16.02 -16.14
N ALA A 261 -17.32 -17.11 -16.37
CA ALA A 261 -16.74 -18.46 -16.35
C ALA A 261 -15.81 -18.77 -17.55
N SER A 262 -15.71 -17.88 -18.54
CA SER A 262 -14.75 -18.00 -19.64
C SER A 262 -13.34 -17.60 -19.23
N TRP A 263 -13.23 -16.79 -18.14
CA TRP A 263 -11.97 -16.39 -17.58
C TRP A 263 -11.65 -17.26 -16.34
N VAL A 264 -10.67 -18.14 -16.45
CA VAL A 264 -10.30 -19.08 -15.39
C VAL A 264 -8.79 -19.05 -15.18
N THR A 265 -8.35 -18.93 -13.92
CA THR A 265 -6.94 -19.10 -13.60
C THR A 265 -6.52 -20.55 -13.87
N ARG A 266 -5.35 -20.73 -14.47
CA ARG A 266 -4.73 -22.05 -14.63
C ARG A 266 -3.91 -22.41 -13.37
N ALA A 267 -4.49 -22.17 -12.18
CA ALA A 267 -3.88 -22.55 -10.93
C ALA A 267 -4.00 -24.06 -10.69
N ALA A 268 -3.12 -24.62 -9.85
CA ALA A 268 -3.19 -26.03 -9.48
C ALA A 268 -4.49 -26.33 -8.70
N LYS A 269 -4.88 -27.62 -8.63
CA LYS A 269 -6.16 -28.06 -8.05
C LYS A 269 -6.39 -27.60 -6.61
N ASP A 270 -5.34 -27.52 -5.81
CA ASP A 270 -5.36 -27.16 -4.39
C ASP A 270 -5.07 -25.68 -4.11
N SER A 271 -5.02 -24.84 -5.15
CA SER A 271 -4.70 -23.43 -4.98
C SER A 271 -5.87 -22.60 -4.47
N PHE A 272 -5.57 -21.67 -3.54
CA PHE A 272 -6.48 -20.68 -2.99
C PHE A 272 -5.94 -19.26 -3.19
N GLY A 273 -6.77 -18.32 -3.60
CA GLY A 273 -6.41 -16.91 -3.63
C GLY A 273 -6.59 -16.25 -2.26
N HIS A 274 -5.57 -15.52 -1.84
CA HIS A 274 -5.60 -14.77 -0.59
C HIS A 274 -5.64 -13.26 -0.81
N SER A 275 -4.87 -12.75 -1.75
CA SER A 275 -4.84 -11.31 -2.07
C SER A 275 -4.53 -11.10 -3.54
N VAL A 276 -5.04 -10.03 -4.10
CA VAL A 276 -4.82 -9.63 -5.49
C VAL A 276 -4.59 -8.14 -5.58
N VAL A 277 -3.65 -7.71 -6.41
CA VAL A 277 -3.49 -6.30 -6.78
C VAL A 277 -3.48 -6.14 -8.28
N GLU A 278 -4.08 -5.05 -8.73
CA GLU A 278 -4.24 -4.70 -10.14
C GLU A 278 -3.23 -3.64 -10.56
N ARG A 279 -2.69 -3.79 -11.77
CA ARG A 279 -1.91 -2.74 -12.43
C ARG A 279 -2.05 -2.79 -13.94
N GLY A 280 -2.86 -1.93 -14.49
CA GLY A 280 -3.10 -1.85 -15.93
C GLY A 280 -3.67 -3.15 -16.48
N ARG A 281 -2.96 -3.86 -17.35
CA ARG A 281 -3.38 -5.16 -17.88
C ARG A 281 -3.03 -6.37 -17.02
N ARG A 282 -2.38 -6.15 -15.90
CA ARG A 282 -1.82 -7.22 -15.05
C ARG A 282 -2.53 -7.32 -13.72
N LEU A 283 -2.62 -8.54 -13.24
CA LEU A 283 -3.03 -8.89 -11.89
C LEU A 283 -1.89 -9.66 -11.22
N TYR A 284 -1.64 -9.38 -9.97
CA TYR A 284 -0.68 -10.11 -9.16
C TYR A 284 -1.44 -10.82 -8.05
N LEU A 285 -1.38 -12.14 -8.06
CA LEU A 285 -2.12 -13.03 -7.17
C LEU A 285 -1.21 -13.67 -6.14
N ALA A 286 -1.51 -13.43 -4.87
CA ALA A 286 -0.96 -14.15 -3.73
C ALA A 286 -1.83 -15.37 -3.43
N ALA A 287 -1.22 -16.55 -3.34
CA ALA A 287 -1.96 -17.80 -3.20
C ALA A 287 -1.36 -18.75 -2.16
N GLY A 288 -2.24 -19.62 -1.64
CA GLY A 288 -1.93 -20.75 -0.77
C GLY A 288 -2.36 -22.09 -1.40
N GLY A 289 -2.14 -23.19 -0.67
CA GLY A 289 -2.32 -24.53 -1.17
C GLY A 289 -1.11 -24.98 -1.99
N SER A 290 -1.05 -24.63 -3.26
CA SER A 290 0.17 -24.74 -4.07
C SER A 290 1.15 -23.58 -3.86
N ASP A 291 0.92 -22.73 -2.89
CA ASP A 291 1.78 -21.67 -2.36
C ASP A 291 2.63 -20.91 -3.40
N PHE A 292 2.11 -19.79 -3.92
CA PHE A 292 2.81 -19.01 -4.96
C PHE A 292 2.42 -17.52 -5.02
N LEU A 293 3.27 -16.73 -5.67
CA LEU A 293 2.97 -15.44 -6.28
C LEU A 293 2.93 -15.59 -7.80
N ALA A 294 1.92 -15.06 -8.48
CA ALA A 294 1.81 -15.11 -9.93
C ALA A 294 1.38 -13.78 -10.56
N GLU A 295 1.90 -13.50 -11.76
CA GLU A 295 1.37 -12.48 -12.65
C GLU A 295 0.42 -13.10 -13.67
N LEU A 296 -0.76 -12.50 -13.82
CA LEU A 296 -1.83 -12.93 -14.72
C LEU A 296 -2.18 -11.81 -15.71
N ASP A 297 -2.51 -12.17 -16.95
CA ASP A 297 -3.05 -11.23 -17.94
C ASP A 297 -4.58 -11.19 -17.86
N LYS A 298 -5.15 -9.98 -17.70
CA LYS A 298 -6.61 -9.77 -17.63
C LYS A 298 -7.35 -10.21 -18.90
N GLY A 299 -6.72 -10.04 -20.07
CA GLY A 299 -7.34 -10.29 -21.37
C GLY A 299 -7.16 -11.71 -21.92
N ALA A 300 -6.17 -12.47 -21.43
CA ALA A 300 -5.79 -13.77 -21.99
C ALA A 300 -6.31 -14.97 -21.19
N GLY A 301 -7.55 -14.88 -20.68
CA GLY A 301 -8.20 -15.98 -19.97
C GLY A 301 -7.42 -16.45 -18.72
N GLY A 302 -6.84 -15.53 -17.96
CA GLY A 302 -6.09 -15.87 -16.76
C GLY A 302 -4.73 -16.53 -17.02
N LYS A 303 -4.16 -16.36 -18.22
CA LYS A 303 -2.81 -16.87 -18.53
C LYS A 303 -1.78 -16.24 -17.61
N ARG A 304 -0.98 -17.09 -16.97
CA ARG A 304 0.15 -16.67 -16.13
C ARG A 304 1.32 -16.25 -17.00
N SER A 305 1.87 -15.07 -16.76
CA SER A 305 3.12 -14.60 -17.40
C SER A 305 4.33 -15.17 -16.70
N TRP A 306 4.29 -15.20 -15.37
CA TRP A 306 5.28 -15.85 -14.51
C TRP A 306 4.65 -16.32 -13.20
N VAL A 307 5.32 -17.25 -12.53
CA VAL A 307 4.99 -17.78 -11.20
C VAL A 307 6.27 -17.85 -10.38
N ARG A 308 6.16 -17.61 -9.07
CA ARG A 308 7.20 -17.82 -8.08
C ARG A 308 6.63 -18.64 -6.95
N ASP A 309 7.14 -19.86 -6.82
CA ASP A 309 6.74 -20.76 -5.75
C ASP A 309 7.32 -20.32 -4.41
N THR A 310 6.65 -20.66 -3.34
CA THR A 310 7.06 -20.34 -1.98
C THR A 310 6.88 -21.58 -1.08
N MET A 311 7.74 -21.73 -0.08
CA MET A 311 7.57 -22.76 0.95
C MET A 311 6.65 -22.24 2.06
N GLY A 312 5.35 -22.29 1.81
CA GLY A 312 4.27 -21.77 2.66
C GLY A 312 3.49 -20.64 1.98
N SER A 313 2.21 -20.47 2.35
CA SER A 313 1.26 -19.62 1.65
C SER A 313 1.63 -18.14 1.67
N VAL A 314 1.41 -17.48 0.54
CA VAL A 314 1.43 -16.01 0.41
C VAL A 314 0.04 -15.50 0.76
N GLN A 315 -0.06 -14.67 1.81
CA GLN A 315 -1.32 -14.19 2.37
C GLN A 315 -1.70 -12.79 1.89
N ALA A 316 -0.70 -11.97 1.59
CA ALA A 316 -0.90 -10.59 1.15
C ALA A 316 0.09 -10.24 0.04
N VAL A 317 -0.34 -9.38 -0.87
CA VAL A 317 0.51 -8.72 -1.85
C VAL A 317 0.18 -7.24 -1.89
N ALA A 318 1.20 -6.38 -1.95
CA ALA A 318 1.04 -4.95 -2.07
C ALA A 318 2.05 -4.37 -3.07
N MET A 319 1.65 -3.27 -3.72
CA MET A 319 2.55 -2.57 -4.64
C MET A 319 3.31 -1.46 -3.91
N MET A 320 4.62 -1.48 -4.00
CA MET A 320 5.50 -0.42 -3.54
C MET A 320 6.31 0.11 -4.72
N GLY A 321 5.80 1.14 -5.37
CA GLY A 321 6.39 1.69 -6.59
C GLY A 321 6.42 0.69 -7.75
N LYS A 322 7.62 0.23 -8.11
CA LYS A 322 7.84 -0.78 -9.16
C LYS A 322 8.13 -2.18 -8.60
N GLN A 323 7.84 -2.37 -7.32
CA GLN A 323 8.04 -3.65 -6.64
C GLN A 323 6.73 -4.19 -6.08
N LEU A 324 6.65 -5.50 -5.99
CA LEU A 324 5.62 -6.25 -5.28
C LEU A 324 6.21 -6.69 -3.96
N VAL A 325 5.58 -6.30 -2.86
CA VAL A 325 5.91 -6.85 -1.55
C VAL A 325 4.88 -7.92 -1.23
N ILE A 326 5.34 -9.09 -0.83
CA ILE A 326 4.48 -10.20 -0.41
C ILE A 326 4.66 -10.50 1.08
N GLY A 327 3.56 -10.83 1.74
CA GLY A 327 3.51 -11.26 3.13
C GLY A 327 2.87 -12.65 3.25
N GLY A 328 3.28 -13.44 4.22
CA GLY A 328 2.72 -14.77 4.39
C GLY A 328 3.34 -15.54 5.55
N HIS A 329 3.22 -16.86 5.51
CA HIS A 329 3.87 -17.76 6.47
C HIS A 329 4.96 -18.64 5.82
N PHE A 330 5.48 -18.18 4.69
CA PHE A 330 6.54 -18.88 3.99
C PHE A 330 7.90 -18.71 4.68
N LEU A 331 8.76 -19.72 4.46
CA LEU A 331 10.14 -19.75 4.96
C LEU A 331 11.15 -19.53 3.85
N GLU A 332 10.81 -19.92 2.64
CA GLU A 332 11.63 -19.81 1.45
C GLU A 332 10.81 -19.33 0.26
N VAL A 333 11.49 -18.72 -0.70
CA VAL A 333 10.88 -18.19 -1.92
C VAL A 333 11.78 -18.45 -3.13
N ALA A 334 11.17 -18.69 -4.28
CA ALA A 334 11.86 -18.86 -5.56
C ALA A 334 12.33 -17.51 -6.13
N ASP A 335 13.56 -17.46 -6.65
CA ASP A 335 14.07 -16.34 -7.46
C ASP A 335 13.79 -16.58 -8.95
N GLN A 336 13.86 -17.82 -9.41
CA GLN A 336 13.69 -18.21 -10.80
C GLN A 336 12.39 -19.00 -11.03
N PRO A 337 11.86 -19.04 -12.29
CA PRO A 337 10.63 -19.76 -12.61
C PRO A 337 10.67 -21.28 -12.41
N LYS A 338 11.86 -21.86 -12.32
CA LYS A 338 12.06 -23.31 -12.20
C LYS A 338 12.33 -23.76 -10.77
N ASP A 339 12.48 -22.82 -9.84
CA ASP A 339 12.76 -23.15 -8.44
C ASP A 339 11.48 -23.70 -7.80
N ASP A 340 11.51 -24.93 -7.36
CA ASP A 340 10.40 -25.65 -6.73
C ASP A 340 10.54 -25.57 -5.20
N CYS A 341 10.15 -24.41 -4.64
CA CYS A 341 10.18 -24.18 -3.20
C CYS A 341 8.97 -24.84 -2.54
N GLY A 342 9.14 -25.97 -1.90
CA GLY A 342 8.13 -26.55 -1.02
C GLY A 342 7.47 -27.86 -1.48
N ARG A 343 7.76 -28.37 -2.67
CA ARG A 343 7.21 -29.68 -3.10
C ARG A 343 7.94 -30.90 -2.52
N ARG A 344 9.09 -30.70 -1.89
CA ARG A 344 9.88 -31.83 -1.32
C ARG A 344 10.27 -31.56 0.12
N LEU A 345 9.35 -31.80 1.03
CA LEU A 345 9.70 -32.13 2.41
C LEU A 345 10.49 -33.46 2.37
N GLY A 346 11.82 -33.40 2.36
CA GLY A 346 12.66 -34.58 2.51
C GLY A 346 13.83 -34.78 1.56
N ASN A 347 13.89 -34.12 0.41
CA ASN A 347 15.09 -34.15 -0.46
C ASN A 347 15.51 -32.72 -0.77
N GLN A 348 16.59 -32.27 -0.15
CA GLN A 348 17.29 -31.08 -0.59
C GLN A 348 17.86 -31.37 -1.98
N ASP A 349 17.23 -30.82 -3.01
CA ASP A 349 17.87 -30.75 -4.32
C ASP A 349 19.07 -29.79 -4.16
N PRO A 350 20.32 -30.26 -4.35
CA PRO A 350 21.49 -29.40 -4.23
C PRO A 350 21.51 -28.24 -5.25
N ASN A 351 20.60 -28.26 -6.24
CA ASN A 351 20.40 -27.20 -7.22
C ASN A 351 19.17 -26.33 -6.91
N ASN A 352 18.56 -26.48 -5.73
CA ASN A 352 17.40 -25.67 -5.33
C ASN A 352 17.85 -24.25 -4.95
N GLU A 353 17.60 -23.29 -5.83
CA GLU A 353 17.98 -21.88 -5.67
C GLU A 353 16.95 -21.09 -4.83
N CYS A 354 16.17 -21.76 -3.99
CA CYS A 354 15.25 -21.09 -3.09
C CYS A 354 15.99 -20.31 -2.01
N LEU A 355 15.60 -19.05 -1.84
CA LEU A 355 16.21 -18.18 -0.86
C LEU A 355 15.36 -18.09 0.41
N THR A 356 16.01 -18.20 1.56
CA THR A 356 15.34 -18.04 2.86
C THR A 356 14.74 -16.65 2.99
N ARG A 357 13.43 -16.61 3.21
CA ARG A 357 12.64 -15.40 3.48
C ARG A 357 11.55 -15.75 4.49
N LYS A 358 11.63 -15.17 5.68
CA LYS A 358 10.69 -15.48 6.77
C LYS A 358 9.57 -14.45 6.83
N GLY A 359 8.45 -14.82 6.21
CA GLY A 359 7.18 -14.07 6.29
C GLY A 359 7.04 -12.89 5.36
N ILE A 360 8.11 -12.41 4.71
CA ILE A 360 8.05 -11.28 3.78
C ILE A 360 9.14 -11.39 2.70
N ALA A 361 8.82 -10.93 1.49
CA ALA A 361 9.77 -10.82 0.39
C ALA A 361 9.33 -9.70 -0.57
N ALA A 362 10.23 -9.27 -1.44
CA ALA A 362 9.92 -8.29 -2.47
C ALA A 362 10.40 -8.75 -3.85
N TYR A 363 9.58 -8.50 -4.87
CA TYR A 363 9.85 -8.83 -6.25
C TYR A 363 9.69 -7.61 -7.16
N SER A 364 10.46 -7.55 -8.23
CA SER A 364 10.15 -6.64 -9.33
C SER A 364 8.85 -7.07 -10.03
N LEU A 365 8.26 -6.19 -10.84
CA LEU A 365 7.09 -6.52 -11.66
C LEU A 365 7.35 -7.64 -12.69
N SER A 366 8.61 -7.91 -13.03
CA SER A 366 9.02 -9.03 -13.88
C SER A 366 9.22 -10.34 -13.11
N GLY A 367 8.92 -10.36 -11.81
CA GLY A 367 9.04 -11.53 -10.96
C GLY A 367 10.47 -11.82 -10.48
N ARG A 368 11.42 -10.88 -10.58
CA ARG A 368 12.77 -11.06 -10.04
C ARG A 368 12.79 -10.69 -8.56
N LEU A 369 13.28 -11.56 -7.71
CA LEU A 369 13.41 -11.35 -6.27
C LEU A 369 14.44 -10.23 -5.97
N ASP A 370 14.13 -9.39 -4.99
CA ASP A 370 15.13 -8.51 -4.39
C ASP A 370 15.95 -9.30 -3.36
N SER A 371 17.14 -9.74 -3.77
CA SER A 371 18.01 -10.57 -2.92
C SER A 371 18.62 -9.81 -1.75
N LYS A 372 18.66 -8.47 -1.80
CA LYS A 372 19.29 -7.62 -0.78
C LYS A 372 18.32 -7.22 0.35
N TRP A 373 17.01 -7.24 0.09
CA TRP A 373 16.00 -6.90 1.08
C TRP A 373 15.38 -8.17 1.66
N SER A 374 15.63 -8.43 2.94
CA SER A 374 15.22 -9.67 3.61
C SER A 374 14.87 -9.49 5.08
N PRO A 375 13.92 -8.61 5.44
CA PRO A 375 13.50 -8.50 6.83
C PRO A 375 12.93 -9.82 7.31
N THR A 376 13.26 -10.20 8.54
CA THR A 376 12.89 -11.48 9.14
C THR A 376 11.80 -11.28 10.18
N TYR A 377 10.65 -11.89 9.98
CA TYR A 377 9.56 -11.94 10.94
C TYR A 377 9.66 -13.24 11.73
N ALA A 378 9.56 -13.15 13.07
CA ALA A 378 9.63 -14.32 13.94
C ALA A 378 8.55 -14.27 15.02
N GLY A 379 8.10 -15.44 15.48
CA GLY A 379 7.07 -15.65 16.49
C GLY A 379 6.52 -17.07 16.39
N LYS A 380 5.43 -17.36 17.10
CA LYS A 380 4.84 -18.72 17.07
C LYS A 380 4.53 -19.21 15.64
N TYR A 381 4.08 -18.29 14.76
CA TYR A 381 3.68 -18.63 13.39
C TYR A 381 4.42 -17.82 12.32
N SER A 382 5.13 -16.76 12.68
CA SER A 382 5.85 -15.86 11.76
C SER A 382 5.00 -15.36 10.59
N LEU A 383 3.70 -15.10 10.84
CA LEU A 383 2.69 -14.81 9.83
C LEU A 383 2.57 -13.32 9.57
N VAL A 384 2.65 -12.89 8.31
CA VAL A 384 2.25 -11.55 7.83
C VAL A 384 0.95 -11.69 7.05
N TRP A 385 -0.15 -11.18 7.64
CA TRP A 385 -1.51 -11.29 7.09
C TRP A 385 -1.90 -10.11 6.20
N SER A 386 -1.37 -8.92 6.50
CA SER A 386 -1.75 -7.69 5.81
C SER A 386 -0.54 -6.81 5.55
N LEU A 387 -0.58 -6.12 4.44
CA LEU A 387 0.39 -5.15 3.99
C LEU A 387 -0.33 -3.86 3.60
N HIS A 388 0.17 -2.72 4.04
CA HIS A 388 -0.30 -1.42 3.60
C HIS A 388 0.91 -0.53 3.29
N VAL A 389 0.87 0.16 2.15
CA VAL A 389 1.96 1.02 1.68
C VAL A 389 1.55 2.48 1.79
N GLU A 390 2.24 3.23 2.64
CA GLU A 390 2.12 4.68 2.80
C GLU A 390 3.40 5.34 2.26
N GLY A 391 3.38 5.78 1.01
CA GLY A 391 4.58 6.35 0.40
C GLY A 391 5.78 5.40 0.47
N ALA A 392 6.86 5.81 1.13
CA ALA A 392 8.06 4.99 1.36
C ALA A 392 7.98 4.11 2.63
N ARG A 393 6.81 4.05 3.28
CA ARG A 393 6.57 3.26 4.48
C ARG A 393 5.79 2.01 4.13
N LEU A 394 6.19 0.90 4.74
CA LEU A 394 5.47 -0.36 4.67
C LEU A 394 4.93 -0.70 6.05
N HIS A 395 3.64 -0.83 6.18
CA HIS A 395 2.95 -1.29 7.36
C HIS A 395 2.64 -2.77 7.20
N THR A 396 2.94 -3.56 8.21
CA THR A 396 2.73 -5.01 8.22
C THR A 396 1.91 -5.42 9.44
N GLY A 397 0.89 -6.20 9.22
CA GLY A 397 0.05 -6.79 10.26
C GLY A 397 0.13 -8.31 10.23
N GLY A 398 0.06 -8.96 11.41
CA GLY A 398 0.20 -10.42 11.40
C GLY A 398 0.17 -11.08 12.76
N GLU A 399 0.77 -12.25 12.84
CA GLU A 399 1.00 -13.04 14.05
C GLU A 399 2.51 -13.26 14.30
N PHE A 400 3.26 -12.18 14.32
CA PHE A 400 4.69 -12.17 14.64
C PHE A 400 4.95 -11.46 15.98
N LEU A 401 6.09 -11.72 16.59
CA LEU A 401 6.52 -11.09 17.85
C LEU A 401 7.76 -10.24 17.68
N THR A 402 8.57 -10.51 16.68
CA THR A 402 9.78 -9.75 16.37
C THR A 402 9.93 -9.49 14.89
N VAL A 403 10.62 -8.40 14.57
CA VAL A 403 11.10 -8.09 13.20
C VAL A 403 12.60 -7.83 13.28
N ASN A 404 13.40 -8.61 12.58
CA ASN A 404 14.88 -8.61 12.65
C ASN A 404 15.40 -8.62 14.09
N GLY A 405 14.83 -9.52 14.93
CA GLY A 405 15.20 -9.64 16.34
C GLY A 405 14.69 -8.53 17.27
N VAL A 406 14.08 -7.48 16.72
CA VAL A 406 13.51 -6.39 17.51
C VAL A 406 12.08 -6.73 17.92
N THR A 407 11.76 -6.66 19.21
CA THR A 407 10.39 -6.85 19.72
C THR A 407 9.43 -5.88 19.05
N GLN A 408 8.47 -6.41 18.31
CA GLN A 408 7.47 -5.65 17.58
C GLN A 408 6.26 -6.55 17.30
N ASN A 409 5.33 -6.65 18.24
CA ASN A 409 4.27 -7.66 18.22
C ASN A 409 3.12 -7.26 17.30
N TYR A 410 2.76 -8.15 16.39
CA TYR A 410 1.55 -8.16 15.56
C TYR A 410 1.39 -7.01 14.56
N TYR A 411 2.04 -5.89 14.77
CA TYR A 411 2.07 -4.76 13.86
C TYR A 411 3.47 -4.15 13.83
N ALA A 412 3.99 -3.92 12.63
CA ALA A 412 5.26 -3.23 12.43
C ALA A 412 5.14 -2.22 11.28
N ARG A 413 5.87 -1.13 11.40
CA ARG A 413 6.11 -0.20 10.32
C ARG A 413 7.59 -0.21 9.97
N LEU A 414 7.87 -0.47 8.70
CA LEU A 414 9.19 -0.32 8.11
C LEU A 414 9.20 0.97 7.29
N SER A 415 10.16 1.83 7.50
CA SER A 415 10.32 3.05 6.70
C SER A 415 11.75 3.13 6.21
N ARG A 416 11.97 3.88 5.14
CA ARG A 416 13.30 4.20 4.69
C ARG A 416 14.05 4.87 5.84
N GLY A 417 15.30 4.49 6.03
CA GLY A 417 16.17 5.20 6.96
C GLY A 417 16.27 6.68 6.56
N SER A 418 16.39 7.56 7.55
CA SER A 418 16.59 8.98 7.26
C SER A 418 17.81 9.20 6.36
N ILE A 419 17.65 10.04 5.35
CA ILE A 419 18.76 10.52 4.52
C ILE A 419 19.58 11.47 5.38
N LYS A 420 20.86 11.19 5.52
CA LYS A 420 21.74 11.93 6.42
C LYS A 420 22.94 12.46 5.66
N GLY A 421 23.21 13.73 5.84
CA GLY A 421 24.48 14.35 5.50
C GLY A 421 25.53 14.16 6.61
N ASN A 422 26.43 15.10 6.72
CA ASN A 422 27.46 15.20 7.74
C ASN A 422 27.83 16.70 7.89
N ASP A 423 28.89 17.01 8.65
CA ASP A 423 29.29 18.40 8.90
C ASP A 423 30.08 19.05 7.74
N ARG A 424 29.95 18.55 6.50
CA ARG A 424 30.54 19.11 5.28
C ARG A 424 29.44 19.42 4.28
N PRO A 425 29.67 20.30 3.28
CA PRO A 425 28.69 20.54 2.23
C PRO A 425 28.23 19.26 1.54
N ASN A 426 26.92 18.98 1.57
CA ASN A 426 26.31 17.80 0.99
C ASN A 426 25.29 18.17 -0.11
N THR A 427 25.03 17.22 -1.01
CA THR A 427 23.87 17.25 -1.89
C THR A 427 23.00 16.04 -1.56
N LEU A 428 21.84 16.29 -0.93
CA LEU A 428 20.94 15.26 -0.45
C LEU A 428 19.67 15.29 -1.30
N ALA A 429 19.26 14.14 -1.78
CA ALA A 429 18.05 14.02 -2.58
C ALA A 429 17.09 13.00 -1.96
N GLY A 430 15.86 13.44 -1.73
CA GLY A 430 14.73 12.61 -1.36
C GLY A 430 14.16 11.80 -2.52
N THR A 431 12.99 11.25 -2.29
CA THR A 431 12.22 10.44 -3.24
C THR A 431 10.90 11.15 -3.56
N PRO A 432 10.05 10.62 -4.45
CA PRO A 432 8.68 11.11 -4.60
C PRO A 432 7.74 10.81 -3.41
N ASN A 433 8.26 10.35 -2.28
CA ASN A 433 7.49 9.94 -1.10
C ASN A 433 8.04 10.55 0.16
N ASP A 434 7.30 10.44 1.27
CA ASP A 434 7.64 10.99 2.57
C ASP A 434 9.02 10.58 3.03
N ASP A 435 9.94 11.52 3.11
CA ASP A 435 11.32 11.34 3.52
C ASP A 435 11.65 12.10 4.82
N ALA A 436 12.62 11.60 5.58
CA ALA A 436 13.24 12.34 6.67
C ALA A 436 14.68 12.65 6.29
N ILE A 437 15.00 13.92 6.09
CA ILE A 437 16.31 14.38 5.59
C ILE A 437 16.96 15.27 6.63
N TYR A 438 18.24 14.99 6.93
CA TYR A 438 19.05 15.72 7.90
C TYR A 438 20.35 16.16 7.23
N GLY A 439 20.56 17.48 7.08
CA GLY A 439 21.82 18.06 6.58
C GLY A 439 22.96 17.87 7.58
N TYR A 440 22.75 18.20 8.83
CA TYR A 440 23.69 18.38 9.93
C TYR A 440 24.46 19.70 9.83
N GLY A 441 25.67 19.73 9.31
CA GLY A 441 26.46 20.94 9.19
C GLY A 441 27.04 21.11 7.78
N GLY A 442 27.57 22.30 7.50
CA GLY A 442 28.06 22.63 6.16
C GLY A 442 27.02 23.37 5.33
N ALA A 443 27.40 23.75 4.11
CA ALA A 443 26.47 24.39 3.18
C ALA A 443 25.78 23.34 2.31
N ASP A 444 24.60 22.90 2.73
CA ASP A 444 23.91 21.76 2.15
C ASP A 444 22.91 22.17 1.05
N ARG A 445 22.72 21.28 0.09
CA ARG A 445 21.66 21.35 -0.90
C ARG A 445 20.74 20.15 -0.71
N ILE A 446 19.53 20.40 -0.24
CA ILE A 446 18.53 19.37 0.05
C ILE A 446 17.35 19.53 -0.89
N ASP A 447 17.01 18.48 -1.65
CA ASP A 447 15.82 18.42 -2.50
C ASP A 447 14.99 17.19 -2.12
N ALA A 448 13.88 17.39 -1.42
CA ALA A 448 13.02 16.29 -0.97
C ALA A 448 12.10 15.76 -2.08
N ARG A 449 11.88 16.51 -3.17
CA ARG A 449 11.13 16.16 -4.38
C ARG A 449 9.61 16.07 -4.19
N GLY A 450 9.09 15.10 -3.54
CA GLY A 450 7.65 14.94 -3.31
C GLY A 450 7.37 13.94 -2.21
N GLY A 451 6.16 13.97 -1.68
CA GLY A 451 5.80 13.34 -0.42
C GLY A 451 5.59 14.40 0.65
N SER A 452 5.15 13.98 1.82
CA SER A 452 5.09 14.88 2.99
C SER A 452 6.37 14.71 3.81
N ASP A 453 7.36 15.56 3.53
CA ASP A 453 8.73 15.39 3.96
C ASP A 453 9.05 16.12 5.28
N ALA A 454 10.01 15.58 6.03
CA ALA A 454 10.57 16.22 7.21
C ALA A 454 12.05 16.55 6.97
N LEU A 455 12.34 17.84 6.73
CA LEU A 455 13.68 18.35 6.49
C LEU A 455 14.21 19.05 7.73
N ARG A 456 15.46 18.73 8.11
CA ARG A 456 16.28 19.53 9.02
C ARG A 456 17.51 19.95 8.25
N LEU A 457 17.60 21.22 7.90
CA LEU A 457 18.69 21.71 7.09
C LEU A 457 19.99 21.59 7.88
N GLY A 458 20.05 22.14 9.05
CA GLY A 458 21.22 21.97 9.94
C GLY A 458 21.90 23.27 10.25
N GLY A 459 23.22 23.25 10.33
CA GLY A 459 24.05 24.43 10.54
C GLY A 459 24.83 24.77 9.29
N GLY A 460 24.88 26.04 8.92
CA GLY A 460 25.51 26.55 7.70
C GLY A 460 24.47 27.09 6.69
N PRO A 461 24.93 27.81 5.67
CA PRO A 461 24.01 28.42 4.69
C PRO A 461 23.47 27.37 3.72
N ASP A 462 22.27 26.90 4.00
CA ASP A 462 21.65 25.77 3.31
C ASP A 462 20.63 26.17 2.25
N LYS A 463 20.37 25.25 1.31
CA LYS A 463 19.29 25.35 0.32
C LYS A 463 18.35 24.15 0.50
N GLY A 464 17.19 24.39 1.11
CA GLY A 464 16.17 23.38 1.35
C GLY A 464 14.99 23.51 0.39
N ARG A 465 14.65 22.43 -0.31
CA ARG A 465 13.46 22.34 -1.15
C ARG A 465 12.57 21.21 -0.63
N GLY A 466 11.31 21.52 -0.23
CA GLY A 466 10.31 20.53 0.15
C GLY A 466 9.82 19.77 -1.07
N GLY A 467 9.21 20.44 -2.00
CA GLY A 467 8.74 19.83 -3.24
C GLY A 467 7.20 19.75 -3.30
N ARG A 468 6.65 18.61 -3.72
CA ARG A 468 5.20 18.42 -3.72
C ARG A 468 4.78 17.69 -2.46
N GLY A 469 3.71 18.16 -1.79
CA GLY A 469 3.15 17.53 -0.61
C GLY A 469 3.20 18.44 0.61
N ASN A 470 2.87 17.91 1.78
CA ASN A 470 2.77 18.74 2.99
C ASN A 470 4.06 18.63 3.81
N ASP A 471 5.01 19.53 3.56
CA ASP A 471 6.36 19.44 4.08
C ASP A 471 6.54 20.13 5.43
N HIS A 472 7.48 19.63 6.22
CA HIS A 472 7.87 20.19 7.49
C HIS A 472 9.38 20.51 7.47
N ILE A 473 9.72 21.77 7.25
CA ILE A 473 11.10 22.24 7.12
C ILE A 473 11.53 22.95 8.41
N ARG A 474 12.69 22.55 8.94
CA ARG A 474 13.35 23.20 10.06
C ARG A 474 14.72 23.71 9.62
N ALA A 475 14.85 25.02 9.65
CA ALA A 475 16.03 25.82 9.37
C ALA A 475 16.22 26.77 10.55
N VAL A 476 16.77 26.30 11.63
CA VAL A 476 16.92 27.06 12.87
C VAL A 476 18.34 26.88 13.36
N ASP A 477 19.20 27.81 12.99
CA ASP A 477 20.61 27.92 13.37
C ASP A 477 21.04 29.40 13.35
N GLU A 478 22.32 29.74 13.17
CA GLU A 478 22.83 31.12 13.09
C GLU A 478 23.09 31.57 11.64
N SER A 479 22.91 30.68 10.67
CA SER A 479 23.18 30.93 9.26
C SER A 479 21.95 31.43 8.52
N LYS A 480 22.15 31.91 7.32
CA LYS A 480 21.07 32.33 6.43
C LYS A 480 20.77 31.24 5.42
N ASP A 481 19.58 30.70 5.48
CA ASP A 481 19.10 29.63 4.62
C ASP A 481 18.17 30.12 3.49
N ASP A 482 18.18 29.39 2.38
CA ASP A 482 17.23 29.54 1.27
C ASP A 482 16.20 28.40 1.31
N ILE A 483 14.92 28.70 1.55
CA ILE A 483 13.87 27.70 1.75
C ILE A 483 12.80 27.83 0.67
N TYR A 484 12.52 26.72 0.00
CA TYR A 484 11.49 26.57 -1.04
C TYR A 484 10.55 25.44 -0.64
N CYS A 485 9.29 25.77 -0.31
CA CYS A 485 8.34 24.72 0.11
C CYS A 485 7.79 23.96 -1.08
N GLY A 486 7.06 24.61 -1.96
CA GLY A 486 6.45 23.98 -3.13
C GLY A 486 4.95 23.86 -3.01
N PRO A 487 4.28 23.06 -3.87
CA PRO A 487 2.85 22.84 -3.78
C PRO A 487 2.46 21.95 -2.61
N GLY A 488 1.63 22.46 -1.68
CA GLY A 488 1.18 21.69 -0.52
C GLY A 488 0.59 22.54 0.59
N SER A 489 0.58 22.02 1.79
CA SER A 489 0.29 22.76 3.02
C SER A 489 1.49 22.63 3.97
N ASP A 490 2.45 23.52 3.77
CA ASP A 490 3.79 23.40 4.31
C ASP A 490 3.98 24.15 5.62
N ARG A 491 4.88 23.64 6.46
CA ARG A 491 5.24 24.23 7.74
C ARG A 491 6.73 24.47 7.80
N VAL A 492 7.11 25.72 8.07
CA VAL A 492 8.50 26.11 8.22
C VAL A 492 8.75 26.65 9.62
N LYS A 493 9.85 26.21 10.23
CA LYS A 493 10.49 26.86 11.37
C LYS A 493 11.84 27.39 10.93
N ALA A 494 12.03 28.69 10.96
CA ALA A 494 13.19 29.36 10.40
C ALA A 494 13.63 30.56 11.24
N ASN A 495 14.84 31.03 11.05
CA ASN A 495 15.36 32.24 11.67
C ASN A 495 14.80 33.49 10.98
N PRO A 496 14.85 34.67 11.61
CA PRO A 496 14.41 35.92 10.98
C PRO A 496 15.19 36.26 9.68
N GLY A 497 16.47 35.87 9.60
CA GLY A 497 17.35 36.15 8.45
C GLY A 497 17.19 35.25 7.23
N ASP A 498 16.47 34.12 7.36
CA ASP A 498 16.33 33.16 6.28
C ASP A 498 15.45 33.68 5.14
N ASN A 499 15.79 33.27 3.93
CA ASN A 499 14.97 33.54 2.75
C ASN A 499 13.92 32.44 2.62
N ILE A 500 12.65 32.81 2.70
CA ILE A 500 11.53 31.87 2.48
C ILE A 500 10.75 32.36 1.26
N THR A 501 10.64 31.51 0.25
CA THR A 501 9.93 31.80 -0.99
C THR A 501 8.44 31.46 -0.87
N GLU A 502 7.68 31.80 -1.92
CA GLU A 502 6.26 31.46 -2.05
C GLU A 502 6.02 29.95 -1.94
N GLY A 503 4.83 29.55 -1.48
CA GLY A 503 4.42 28.15 -1.29
C GLY A 503 4.65 27.62 0.13
N CYS A 504 4.93 28.51 1.10
CA CYS A 504 5.05 28.13 2.51
C CYS A 504 3.89 28.73 3.32
N GLU A 505 2.87 27.94 3.68
CA GLU A 505 1.62 28.46 4.26
C GLU A 505 1.71 28.74 5.75
N LYS A 506 2.57 28.00 6.49
CA LYS A 506 2.69 28.13 7.94
C LYS A 506 4.13 28.38 8.34
N ILE A 507 4.50 29.64 8.48
CA ILE A 507 5.86 30.06 8.85
C ILE A 507 5.90 30.47 10.31
N LYS A 508 6.82 29.86 11.08
CA LYS A 508 7.17 30.27 12.43
C LYS A 508 8.61 30.75 12.46
N ARG A 509 8.83 32.06 12.65
CA ARG A 509 10.15 32.65 12.88
C ARG A 509 10.59 32.41 14.32
N ILE A 510 11.80 31.95 14.51
CA ILE A 510 12.40 31.66 15.82
C ILE A 510 13.68 32.48 15.96
N GLY A 511 13.65 33.46 16.86
CA GLY A 511 14.86 34.21 17.21
C GLY A 511 15.79 33.32 18.04
N ILE A 512 17.06 33.30 17.69
CA ILE A 512 18.11 32.67 18.52
C ILE A 512 18.39 33.65 19.64
N ARG A 513 18.23 33.23 20.90
CA ARG A 513 18.78 33.99 22.03
C ARG A 513 20.28 33.72 22.06
N VAL A 514 21.07 34.68 21.59
CA VAL A 514 22.51 34.70 21.85
C VAL A 514 22.63 34.86 23.36
N GLY A 515 23.06 33.79 24.05
CA GLY A 515 23.38 33.87 25.46
C GLY A 515 24.51 34.87 25.61
N SER A 516 24.23 35.99 26.32
CA SER A 516 25.30 36.86 26.80
C SER A 516 26.19 36.03 27.73
N SER A 517 27.39 35.77 27.29
CA SER A 517 28.51 35.25 28.10
C SER A 517 28.83 36.18 29.27
#